data_2317c385888b32b3d0206c89ce36300c
#
_entry.id   2317c385888b32b3d0206c89ce36300c
#
_cell.length_a   1.000
_cell.length_b   1.000
_cell.length_c   1.000
_cell.angle_alpha   90.00
_cell.angle_beta   90.00
_cell.angle_gamma   90.00
#
_symmetry.space_group_name_H-M   'P 1'
#
loop_
_entity.id
_entity.type
_entity.pdbx_description
1 polymer ?
#
loop_
_entity_poly.entity_id
_entity_poly.type
_entity_poly.pdbx_seq_one_letter_code
_entity_poly.pdbx_strand_id
1 'polypeptide(L)'
;MNGSKFATESKTDAGYLDVAANAHGEEKGFLAYQALQRVQSDRPKAVEIGPGGGSAVIFLASQLAANGSTRRDVDLTLVEVPGVVSTSLNEAMTEFRKVGTVELVSGFAQDIATLLPEPVDVISASALLHEVYSYGGGYNGLHSMIRTIPNVLRPGGLFAYRDVYAVDGASLHERSVQTYAAKSWIQFLRMFLPQYLREGTHPYHGAHDEVVTRQDSRIVPVGELATGTAVFVSAPVGIFREVQRHYITFRDHVWRSGALGFVPFLDGQMAADWIDARTGHKRVHYRLTDAEWLPESQKRMMLALSERYGDHFTVDGDIFDECTDIALSQFLATAERGGGECRAIWEHWTTREGRETYAYMTLDALLAAFAVSSTEASRPDRTVLMPVQVSDVTQRDRGYYNRYLRRALPNPLRDAKQLVLFSNVPLADSDTLGRAMDSVQRWCSHASLARMYAAVNSGE
;
A
#
# COMPACT_ATOMS: atom_id res chain seq x y z
N MET A 1 -21.89 17.10 8.77
CA MET A 1 -21.57 16.07 7.77
C MET A 1 -20.21 16.46 7.19
N ASN A 2 -19.14 15.84 7.67
CA ASN A 2 -17.83 16.01 7.04
C ASN A 2 -17.86 15.21 5.74
N GLY A 3 -17.92 15.90 4.62
CA GLY A 3 -17.83 15.27 3.31
C GLY A 3 -16.57 14.40 3.25
N SER A 4 -16.74 13.15 2.85
CA SER A 4 -15.64 12.21 2.70
C SER A 4 -14.58 12.82 1.80
N LYS A 5 -13.32 12.88 2.26
CA LYS A 5 -12.17 13.32 1.47
C LYS A 5 -11.88 12.37 0.29
N PHE A 6 -12.50 11.20 0.26
CA PHE A 6 -12.46 10.27 -0.88
C PHE A 6 -13.15 10.82 -2.13
N ALA A 7 -14.08 11.74 -1.99
CA ALA A 7 -14.78 12.36 -3.11
C ALA A 7 -14.00 13.52 -3.76
N THR A 8 -12.69 13.59 -3.57
CA THR A 8 -11.87 14.56 -4.32
C THR A 8 -11.70 14.06 -5.76
N GLU A 9 -11.88 14.96 -6.72
CA GLU A 9 -11.76 14.69 -8.17
C GLU A 9 -10.49 13.90 -8.53
N SER A 10 -9.39 14.14 -7.80
CA SER A 10 -8.12 13.46 -8.03
C SER A 10 -8.11 11.96 -7.69
N LYS A 11 -8.96 11.49 -6.77
CA LYS A 11 -9.06 10.06 -6.42
C LYS A 11 -10.03 9.30 -7.32
N THR A 12 -10.97 9.99 -7.92
CA THR A 12 -11.95 9.43 -8.85
C THR A 12 -11.51 9.54 -10.31
N ASP A 13 -10.32 10.08 -10.57
CA ASP A 13 -9.78 10.21 -11.92
C ASP A 13 -9.54 8.83 -12.55
N ALA A 14 -10.21 8.59 -13.68
CA ALA A 14 -10.11 7.36 -14.45
C ALA A 14 -8.65 7.06 -14.85
N GLY A 15 -7.85 8.06 -15.19
CA GLY A 15 -6.43 7.89 -15.53
C GLY A 15 -5.62 7.32 -14.37
N TYR A 16 -5.93 7.69 -13.13
CA TYR A 16 -5.29 7.10 -11.96
C TYR A 16 -5.73 5.65 -11.73
N LEU A 17 -7.04 5.40 -11.76
CA LEU A 17 -7.59 4.08 -11.50
C LEU A 17 -7.16 3.06 -12.56
N ASP A 18 -7.18 3.46 -13.82
CA ASP A 18 -6.86 2.58 -14.94
C ASP A 18 -5.36 2.28 -15.08
N VAL A 19 -4.48 3.10 -14.52
CA VAL A 19 -3.02 2.92 -14.61
C VAL A 19 -2.40 2.61 -13.26
N ALA A 20 -2.46 3.53 -12.31
CA ALA A 20 -1.74 3.41 -11.04
C ALA A 20 -2.37 2.38 -10.09
N ALA A 21 -3.69 2.41 -9.95
CA ALA A 21 -4.41 1.47 -9.11
C ALA A 21 -4.57 0.08 -9.74
N ASN A 22 -4.39 -0.03 -11.05
CA ASN A 22 -4.56 -1.28 -11.81
C ASN A 22 -3.29 -2.16 -11.86
N ALA A 23 -2.23 -1.79 -11.16
CA ALA A 23 -1.01 -2.59 -11.08
C ALA A 23 -1.11 -3.75 -10.06
N HIS A 24 -0.27 -4.78 -10.25
CA HIS A 24 -0.09 -5.87 -9.29
C HIS A 24 -1.32 -6.77 -9.03
N GLY A 25 -2.10 -7.07 -10.07
CA GLY A 25 -3.31 -7.88 -9.94
C GLY A 25 -3.10 -9.26 -9.31
N GLU A 26 -2.02 -9.96 -9.67
CA GLU A 26 -1.66 -11.24 -9.04
C GLU A 26 -1.48 -11.10 -7.53
N GLU A 27 -0.67 -10.13 -7.10
CA GLU A 27 -0.39 -9.88 -5.69
C GLU A 27 -1.66 -9.50 -4.92
N LYS A 28 -2.56 -8.72 -5.53
CA LYS A 28 -3.82 -8.28 -4.93
C LYS A 28 -4.86 -9.40 -4.87
N GLY A 29 -5.01 -10.18 -5.94
CA GLY A 29 -6.05 -11.21 -6.07
C GLY A 29 -5.68 -12.57 -5.47
N PHE A 30 -4.39 -12.82 -5.17
CA PHE A 30 -3.90 -14.13 -4.77
C PHE A 30 -4.57 -14.69 -3.51
N LEU A 31 -4.69 -13.87 -2.45
CA LEU A 31 -5.33 -14.31 -1.21
C LEU A 31 -6.83 -14.52 -1.36
N ALA A 32 -7.51 -13.67 -2.14
CA ALA A 32 -8.93 -13.86 -2.45
C ALA A 32 -9.16 -15.19 -3.16
N TYR A 33 -8.31 -15.52 -4.14
CA TYR A 33 -8.34 -16.81 -4.80
C TYR A 33 -8.10 -17.98 -3.83
N GLN A 34 -7.07 -17.89 -2.96
CA GLN A 34 -6.83 -18.91 -1.94
C GLN A 34 -8.00 -19.06 -0.96
N ALA A 35 -8.63 -17.96 -0.57
CA ALA A 35 -9.80 -17.98 0.29
C ALA A 35 -10.97 -18.71 -0.37
N LEU A 36 -11.25 -18.42 -1.63
CA LEU A 36 -12.30 -19.10 -2.40
C LEU A 36 -12.06 -20.60 -2.53
N GLN A 37 -10.80 -21.05 -2.60
CA GLN A 37 -10.47 -22.48 -2.64
C GLN A 37 -10.68 -23.18 -1.30
N ARG A 38 -10.73 -22.47 -0.17
CA ARG A 38 -10.88 -23.03 1.19
C ARG A 38 -12.33 -23.08 1.67
N VAL A 39 -13.20 -22.23 1.14
CA VAL A 39 -14.63 -22.26 1.55
C VAL A 39 -15.35 -23.43 0.88
N GLN A 40 -16.31 -24.02 1.61
CA GLN A 40 -16.99 -25.25 1.19
C GLN A 40 -18.31 -25.01 0.45
N SER A 41 -18.60 -23.77 0.08
CA SER A 41 -19.80 -23.44 -0.68
C SER A 41 -19.67 -23.85 -2.15
N ASP A 42 -20.68 -24.46 -2.71
CA ASP A 42 -20.73 -24.78 -4.16
C ASP A 42 -20.80 -23.50 -5.01
N ARG A 43 -21.45 -22.47 -4.48
CA ARG A 43 -21.54 -21.14 -5.08
C ARG A 43 -21.14 -20.08 -4.05
N PRO A 44 -19.83 -19.83 -3.87
CA PRO A 44 -19.36 -18.90 -2.87
C PRO A 44 -19.71 -17.46 -3.21
N LYS A 45 -20.13 -16.71 -2.19
CA LYS A 45 -20.35 -15.27 -2.27
C LYS A 45 -19.11 -14.55 -1.81
N ALA A 46 -18.57 -13.70 -2.68
CA ALA A 46 -17.37 -12.93 -2.41
C ALA A 46 -17.62 -11.43 -2.54
N VAL A 47 -16.88 -10.66 -1.76
CA VAL A 47 -16.88 -9.20 -1.85
C VAL A 47 -15.45 -8.71 -2.02
N GLU A 48 -15.21 -7.83 -2.97
CA GLU A 48 -13.98 -7.04 -3.09
C GLU A 48 -14.28 -5.60 -2.72
N ILE A 49 -13.59 -5.09 -1.71
CA ILE A 49 -13.74 -3.70 -1.23
C ILE A 49 -12.61 -2.86 -1.83
N GLY A 50 -12.95 -1.80 -2.55
CA GLY A 50 -12.01 -0.94 -3.24
C GLY A 50 -11.34 -1.64 -4.43
N PRO A 51 -12.09 -2.14 -5.43
CA PRO A 51 -11.52 -2.85 -6.58
C PRO A 51 -10.63 -1.97 -7.46
N GLY A 52 -10.74 -0.64 -7.37
CA GLY A 52 -9.97 0.32 -8.16
C GLY A 52 -10.11 0.05 -9.66
N GLY A 53 -9.01 -0.16 -10.37
CA GLY A 53 -9.01 -0.51 -11.79
C GLY A 53 -9.32 -1.99 -12.10
N GLY A 54 -9.65 -2.82 -11.10
CA GLY A 54 -10.10 -4.20 -11.31
C GLY A 54 -9.02 -5.24 -11.57
N SER A 55 -7.73 -4.92 -11.38
CA SER A 55 -6.63 -5.87 -11.65
C SER A 55 -6.72 -7.16 -10.83
N ALA A 56 -7.18 -7.08 -9.57
CA ALA A 56 -7.42 -8.26 -8.74
C ALA A 56 -8.58 -9.11 -9.29
N VAL A 57 -9.62 -8.46 -9.81
CA VAL A 57 -10.79 -9.11 -10.41
C VAL A 57 -10.39 -9.87 -11.68
N ILE A 58 -9.56 -9.27 -12.55
CA ILE A 58 -9.02 -9.94 -13.76
C ILE A 58 -8.18 -11.15 -13.37
N PHE A 59 -7.28 -10.99 -12.39
CA PHE A 59 -6.47 -12.11 -11.91
C PHE A 59 -7.36 -13.25 -11.38
N LEU A 60 -8.35 -12.91 -10.56
CA LEU A 60 -9.28 -13.90 -10.01
C LEU A 60 -10.05 -14.62 -11.11
N ALA A 61 -10.58 -13.90 -12.09
CA ALA A 61 -11.25 -14.48 -13.25
C ALA A 61 -10.34 -15.45 -14.02
N SER A 62 -9.09 -15.07 -14.25
CA SER A 62 -8.11 -15.90 -14.96
C SER A 62 -7.80 -17.19 -14.20
N GLN A 63 -7.64 -17.13 -12.88
CA GLN A 63 -7.37 -18.30 -12.05
C GLN A 63 -8.58 -19.26 -11.99
N LEU A 64 -9.79 -18.73 -11.89
CA LEU A 64 -11.01 -19.53 -11.91
C LEU A 64 -11.21 -20.22 -13.26
N ALA A 65 -10.87 -19.54 -14.37
CA ALA A 65 -10.94 -20.11 -15.72
C ALA A 65 -9.87 -21.20 -15.96
N ALA A 66 -8.61 -20.94 -15.55
CA ALA A 66 -7.46 -21.80 -15.88
C ALA A 66 -7.49 -23.15 -15.17
N ASN A 67 -7.99 -23.22 -13.94
CA ASN A 67 -7.88 -24.43 -13.14
C ASN A 67 -8.96 -25.48 -13.38
N GLY A 68 -9.76 -25.36 -14.45
CA GLY A 68 -10.88 -26.25 -14.70
C GLY A 68 -11.79 -26.41 -13.48
N SER A 69 -11.74 -25.40 -12.61
CA SER A 69 -12.28 -25.40 -11.26
C SER A 69 -13.73 -25.83 -11.28
N THR A 70 -14.09 -26.75 -10.44
CA THR A 70 -15.48 -27.07 -10.12
C THR A 70 -16.25 -25.88 -9.55
N ARG A 71 -15.54 -24.78 -9.22
CA ARG A 71 -16.07 -23.54 -8.66
C ARG A 71 -16.12 -22.43 -9.69
N ARG A 72 -16.94 -22.60 -10.71
CA ARG A 72 -17.15 -21.58 -11.74
C ARG A 72 -18.24 -20.56 -11.43
N ASP A 73 -19.06 -20.80 -10.44
CA ASP A 73 -20.22 -19.97 -10.14
C ASP A 73 -20.01 -19.14 -8.87
N VAL A 74 -19.02 -18.26 -8.90
CA VAL A 74 -18.76 -17.29 -7.80
C VAL A 74 -19.68 -16.08 -8.00
N ASP A 75 -20.40 -15.70 -6.94
CA ASP A 75 -21.12 -14.43 -6.88
C ASP A 75 -20.19 -13.36 -6.28
N LEU A 76 -19.74 -12.42 -7.10
CA LEU A 76 -18.82 -11.35 -6.69
C LEU A 76 -19.56 -10.02 -6.60
N THR A 77 -19.52 -9.39 -5.44
CA THR A 77 -19.94 -8.01 -5.24
C THR A 77 -18.70 -7.11 -5.11
N LEU A 78 -18.63 -6.08 -5.93
CA LEU A 78 -17.59 -5.05 -5.85
C LEU A 78 -18.17 -3.85 -5.11
N VAL A 79 -17.50 -3.39 -4.06
CA VAL A 79 -17.91 -2.20 -3.29
C VAL A 79 -16.90 -1.09 -3.56
N GLU A 80 -17.35 0.00 -4.19
CA GLU A 80 -16.50 1.13 -4.53
C GLU A 80 -17.13 2.45 -4.08
N VAL A 81 -16.30 3.43 -3.73
CA VAL A 81 -16.79 4.74 -3.29
C VAL A 81 -17.60 5.44 -4.39
N PRO A 82 -18.62 6.22 -4.02
CA PRO A 82 -19.44 6.94 -4.98
C PRO A 82 -18.61 7.88 -5.87
N GLY A 83 -18.91 7.89 -7.17
CA GLY A 83 -18.26 8.78 -8.14
C GLY A 83 -17.01 8.20 -8.81
N VAL A 84 -16.58 7.00 -8.42
CA VAL A 84 -15.48 6.30 -9.11
C VAL A 84 -15.98 5.79 -10.47
N VAL A 85 -15.26 6.14 -11.54
CA VAL A 85 -15.47 5.66 -12.89
C VAL A 85 -14.15 5.11 -13.42
N SER A 86 -14.14 3.84 -13.79
CA SER A 86 -12.95 3.16 -14.33
C SER A 86 -13.32 2.31 -15.54
N THR A 87 -12.64 2.53 -16.64
CA THR A 87 -12.81 1.73 -17.87
C THR A 87 -12.26 0.32 -17.65
N SER A 88 -11.08 0.22 -17.03
CA SER A 88 -10.46 -1.08 -16.76
C SER A 88 -11.26 -1.93 -15.77
N LEU A 89 -11.97 -1.32 -14.80
CA LEU A 89 -12.88 -2.06 -13.92
C LEU A 89 -14.06 -2.65 -14.70
N ASN A 90 -14.63 -1.91 -15.64
CA ASN A 90 -15.73 -2.42 -16.49
C ASN A 90 -15.26 -3.60 -17.36
N GLU A 91 -14.04 -3.53 -17.89
CA GLU A 91 -13.42 -4.64 -18.62
C GLU A 91 -13.20 -5.85 -17.71
N ALA A 92 -12.69 -5.63 -16.50
CA ALA A 92 -12.50 -6.68 -15.49
C ALA A 92 -13.81 -7.38 -15.12
N MET A 93 -14.88 -6.62 -14.93
CA MET A 93 -16.22 -7.18 -14.70
C MET A 93 -16.71 -8.01 -15.88
N THR A 94 -16.42 -7.57 -17.11
CA THR A 94 -16.79 -8.32 -18.32
C THR A 94 -16.05 -9.65 -18.41
N GLU A 95 -14.77 -9.67 -18.06
CA GLU A 95 -13.99 -10.92 -17.99
C GLU A 95 -14.52 -11.84 -16.88
N PHE A 96 -14.84 -11.28 -15.69
CA PHE A 96 -15.34 -12.09 -14.58
C PHE A 96 -16.69 -12.75 -14.87
N ARG A 97 -17.57 -12.10 -15.66
CA ARG A 97 -18.86 -12.70 -16.07
C ARG A 97 -18.73 -14.01 -16.87
N LYS A 98 -17.52 -14.36 -17.33
CA LYS A 98 -17.25 -15.65 -17.98
C LYS A 98 -17.13 -16.81 -16.99
N VAL A 99 -16.91 -16.52 -15.72
CA VAL A 99 -16.64 -17.49 -14.64
C VAL A 99 -17.56 -17.37 -13.42
N GLY A 100 -18.42 -16.36 -13.39
CA GLY A 100 -19.35 -16.13 -12.28
C GLY A 100 -20.28 -14.95 -12.54
N THR A 101 -20.98 -14.48 -11.52
CA THR A 101 -21.75 -13.24 -11.58
C THR A 101 -20.94 -12.11 -10.90
N VAL A 102 -21.10 -10.88 -11.37
CA VAL A 102 -20.47 -9.72 -10.77
C VAL A 102 -21.38 -8.51 -10.80
N GLU A 103 -21.48 -7.83 -9.67
CA GLU A 103 -22.20 -6.57 -9.51
C GLU A 103 -21.29 -5.50 -8.87
N LEU A 104 -21.59 -4.25 -9.14
CA LEU A 104 -20.91 -3.08 -8.55
C LEU A 104 -21.90 -2.33 -7.67
N VAL A 105 -21.55 -2.18 -6.40
CA VAL A 105 -22.33 -1.45 -5.40
C VAL A 105 -21.55 -0.21 -4.97
N SER A 106 -22.21 0.94 -4.96
CA SER A 106 -21.60 2.19 -4.54
C SER A 106 -21.78 2.40 -3.03
N GLY A 107 -20.69 2.58 -2.30
CA GLY A 107 -20.70 2.79 -0.85
C GLY A 107 -19.33 2.82 -0.22
N PHE A 108 -19.27 3.02 1.09
CA PHE A 108 -18.03 3.06 1.84
C PHE A 108 -17.77 1.75 2.58
N ALA A 109 -16.49 1.42 2.76
CA ALA A 109 -16.06 0.18 3.43
C ALA A 109 -16.64 0.01 4.84
N GLN A 110 -16.79 1.09 5.61
CA GLN A 110 -17.37 1.06 6.94
C GLN A 110 -18.88 0.78 6.95
N ASP A 111 -19.56 0.99 5.84
CA ASP A 111 -21.02 0.80 5.70
C ASP A 111 -21.38 -0.55 5.06
N ILE A 112 -20.39 -1.44 4.86
CA ILE A 112 -20.55 -2.69 4.12
C ILE A 112 -21.70 -3.57 4.65
N ALA A 113 -21.97 -3.55 5.95
CA ALA A 113 -23.07 -4.31 6.52
C ALA A 113 -24.46 -3.88 6.05
N THR A 114 -24.60 -2.63 5.59
CA THR A 114 -25.85 -2.10 5.03
C THR A 114 -25.96 -2.26 3.53
N LEU A 115 -24.82 -2.53 2.87
CA LEU A 115 -24.73 -2.69 1.43
C LEU A 115 -24.97 -4.13 0.99
N LEU A 116 -24.70 -5.10 1.85
CA LEU A 116 -24.84 -6.52 1.54
C LEU A 116 -26.18 -7.06 2.07
N PRO A 117 -26.97 -7.77 1.24
CA PRO A 117 -28.28 -8.31 1.65
C PRO A 117 -28.16 -9.48 2.61
N GLU A 118 -27.03 -10.17 2.63
CA GLU A 118 -26.78 -11.36 3.44
C GLU A 118 -25.27 -11.57 3.68
N PRO A 119 -24.89 -12.36 4.70
CA PRO A 119 -23.48 -12.69 4.95
C PRO A 119 -22.85 -13.46 3.79
N VAL A 120 -21.55 -13.18 3.54
CA VAL A 120 -20.75 -13.73 2.46
C VAL A 120 -19.69 -14.72 2.94
N ASP A 121 -19.14 -15.50 2.02
CA ASP A 121 -18.11 -16.50 2.34
C ASP A 121 -16.70 -15.90 2.35
N VAL A 122 -16.44 -14.91 1.49
CA VAL A 122 -15.12 -14.29 1.36
C VAL A 122 -15.27 -12.77 1.25
N ILE A 123 -14.44 -12.04 1.99
CA ILE A 123 -14.21 -10.61 1.78
C ILE A 123 -12.76 -10.43 1.39
N SER A 124 -12.48 -9.60 0.40
CA SER A 124 -11.15 -9.17 0.00
C SER A 124 -11.02 -7.65 0.11
N ALA A 125 -9.88 -7.19 0.63
CA ALA A 125 -9.52 -5.79 0.65
C ALA A 125 -8.02 -5.63 0.43
N SER A 126 -7.65 -4.84 -0.57
CA SER A 126 -6.25 -4.64 -0.92
C SER A 126 -5.91 -3.15 -0.95
N ALA A 127 -4.90 -2.74 -0.18
CA ALA A 127 -4.46 -1.35 -0.08
C ALA A 127 -5.58 -0.39 0.36
N LEU A 128 -6.36 -0.80 1.35
CA LEU A 128 -7.56 -0.08 1.79
C LEU A 128 -7.46 0.47 3.21
N LEU A 129 -6.90 -0.27 4.17
CA LEU A 129 -6.97 0.13 5.58
C LEU A 129 -6.18 1.42 5.88
N HIS A 130 -5.09 1.68 5.18
CA HIS A 130 -4.39 2.95 5.31
C HIS A 130 -5.25 4.14 4.81
N GLU A 131 -6.08 3.94 3.80
CA GLU A 131 -7.04 4.95 3.35
C GLU A 131 -8.18 5.13 4.38
N VAL A 132 -8.73 4.03 4.91
CA VAL A 132 -9.73 4.08 5.99
C VAL A 132 -9.18 4.82 7.21
N TYR A 133 -7.92 4.58 7.57
CA TYR A 133 -7.26 5.31 8.64
C TYR A 133 -7.12 6.80 8.29
N SER A 134 -6.54 7.10 7.13
CA SER A 134 -6.20 8.48 6.73
C SER A 134 -7.43 9.37 6.53
N TYR A 135 -8.52 8.82 6.03
CA TYR A 135 -9.71 9.57 5.60
C TYR A 135 -10.97 9.25 6.41
N GLY A 136 -11.01 8.10 7.09
CA GLY A 136 -12.16 7.63 7.86
C GLY A 136 -12.19 8.07 9.33
N GLY A 137 -11.26 8.92 9.78
CA GLY A 137 -11.20 9.39 11.17
C GLY A 137 -10.19 8.67 12.07
N GLY A 138 -9.08 8.21 11.50
CA GLY A 138 -7.99 7.55 12.23
C GLY A 138 -8.38 6.19 12.81
N TYR A 139 -7.96 5.92 14.02
CA TYR A 139 -8.26 4.64 14.69
C TYR A 139 -9.76 4.38 14.88
N ASN A 140 -10.58 5.41 15.04
CA ASN A 140 -12.03 5.23 15.20
C ASN A 140 -12.65 4.64 13.94
N GLY A 141 -12.31 5.18 12.76
CA GLY A 141 -12.78 4.64 11.49
C GLY A 141 -12.27 3.23 11.22
N LEU A 142 -10.99 2.99 11.51
CA LEU A 142 -10.38 1.68 11.36
C LEU A 142 -11.06 0.62 12.25
N HIS A 143 -11.24 0.91 13.54
CA HIS A 143 -11.92 -0.02 14.46
C HIS A 143 -13.39 -0.22 14.10
N SER A 144 -14.06 0.82 13.60
CA SER A 144 -15.45 0.70 13.11
C SER A 144 -15.52 -0.29 11.95
N MET A 145 -14.64 -0.16 10.97
CA MET A 145 -14.56 -1.09 9.85
C MET A 145 -14.24 -2.52 10.32
N ILE A 146 -13.23 -2.71 11.18
CA ILE A 146 -12.87 -4.04 11.69
C ILE A 146 -14.06 -4.71 12.38
N ARG A 147 -14.82 -3.97 13.19
CA ARG A 147 -16.03 -4.50 13.87
C ARG A 147 -17.15 -4.88 12.90
N THR A 148 -17.19 -4.28 11.73
CA THR A 148 -18.21 -4.57 10.73
C THR A 148 -17.96 -5.89 9.98
N ILE A 149 -16.68 -6.24 9.73
CA ILE A 149 -16.31 -7.44 8.95
C ILE A 149 -16.94 -8.73 9.46
N PRO A 150 -16.90 -9.06 10.77
CA PRO A 150 -17.53 -10.30 11.26
C PRO A 150 -19.05 -10.37 11.06
N ASN A 151 -19.72 -9.22 10.98
CA ASN A 151 -21.18 -9.18 10.80
C ASN A 151 -21.59 -9.52 9.36
N VAL A 152 -20.70 -9.32 8.41
CA VAL A 152 -20.93 -9.61 6.98
C VAL A 152 -20.27 -10.88 6.51
N LEU A 153 -19.41 -11.51 7.31
CA LEU A 153 -18.84 -12.83 7.04
C LEU A 153 -19.66 -13.92 7.74
N ARG A 154 -19.92 -15.01 7.03
CA ARG A 154 -20.43 -16.23 7.66
C ARG A 154 -19.45 -16.77 8.70
N PRO A 155 -19.90 -17.52 9.71
CA PRO A 155 -19.00 -18.32 10.54
C PRO A 155 -18.15 -19.25 9.68
N GLY A 156 -16.82 -19.24 9.89
CA GLY A 156 -15.86 -19.92 9.03
C GLY A 156 -15.52 -19.21 7.71
N GLY A 157 -16.17 -18.10 7.41
CA GLY A 157 -15.83 -17.24 6.27
C GLY A 157 -14.45 -16.61 6.40
N LEU A 158 -13.89 -16.15 5.29
CA LEU A 158 -12.50 -15.70 5.21
C LEU A 158 -12.40 -14.24 4.77
N PHE A 159 -11.53 -13.48 5.44
CA PHE A 159 -11.17 -12.13 5.05
C PHE A 159 -9.74 -12.12 4.53
N ALA A 160 -9.58 -11.90 3.23
CA ALA A 160 -8.30 -11.76 2.54
C ALA A 160 -7.87 -10.29 2.58
N TYR A 161 -6.87 -10.01 3.40
CA TYR A 161 -6.34 -8.67 3.61
C TYR A 161 -4.95 -8.53 3.00
N ARG A 162 -4.73 -7.52 2.22
CA ARG A 162 -3.42 -7.10 1.75
C ARG A 162 -3.26 -5.60 1.96
N ASP A 163 -2.19 -5.21 2.63
CA ASP A 163 -1.81 -3.81 2.69
C ASP A 163 -0.29 -3.65 2.81
N VAL A 164 0.16 -2.42 2.71
CA VAL A 164 1.55 -2.17 2.39
C VAL A 164 2.42 -1.88 3.61
N TYR A 165 1.89 -1.69 4.84
CA TYR A 165 2.66 -0.90 5.81
C TYR A 165 2.56 -1.29 7.27
N ALA A 166 2.73 -2.51 7.56
CA ALA A 166 3.09 -2.83 8.94
C ALA A 166 4.60 -2.60 9.13
N VAL A 167 4.95 -1.87 10.15
CA VAL A 167 6.34 -1.80 10.62
C VAL A 167 6.61 -3.08 11.41
N ASP A 168 7.63 -3.84 11.01
CA ASP A 168 7.99 -5.07 11.71
C ASP A 168 8.52 -4.77 13.12
N GLY A 169 7.92 -5.39 14.13
CA GLY A 169 8.46 -5.62 15.46
C GLY A 169 8.73 -4.43 16.37
N ALA A 170 8.92 -3.23 15.85
CA ALA A 170 9.25 -2.05 16.65
C ALA A 170 8.00 -1.24 17.00
N SER A 171 8.03 -0.52 18.13
CA SER A 171 7.04 0.51 18.39
C SER A 171 7.17 1.63 17.35
N LEU A 172 6.04 2.10 16.81
CA LEU A 172 6.02 3.23 15.87
C LEU A 172 6.70 4.48 16.44
N HIS A 173 6.62 4.67 17.76
CA HIS A 173 7.13 5.83 18.50
C HIS A 173 8.57 5.64 18.99
N GLU A 174 9.19 4.47 18.77
CA GLU A 174 10.61 4.28 19.10
C GLU A 174 11.46 5.25 18.29
N ARG A 175 12.33 5.99 18.98
CA ARG A 175 13.18 6.98 18.32
C ARG A 175 14.39 6.33 17.68
N SER A 176 14.68 6.75 16.47
CA SER A 176 15.88 6.35 15.74
C SER A 176 16.53 7.56 15.07
N VAL A 177 17.66 7.35 14.44
CA VAL A 177 18.37 8.37 13.66
C VAL A 177 18.60 7.86 12.25
N GLN A 178 18.25 8.69 11.28
CA GLN A 178 18.46 8.43 9.86
C GLN A 178 19.32 9.54 9.25
N THR A 179 20.22 9.16 8.35
CA THR A 179 21.06 10.09 7.62
C THR A 179 20.58 10.18 6.16
N TYR A 180 20.45 11.41 5.66
CA TYR A 180 20.12 11.71 4.28
C TYR A 180 21.25 12.52 3.66
N ALA A 181 21.84 12.04 2.56
CA ALA A 181 22.94 12.71 1.86
C ALA A 181 22.56 13.09 0.40
N ALA A 182 21.66 12.36 -0.23
CA ALA A 182 21.23 12.66 -1.59
C ALA A 182 20.37 13.93 -1.65
N LYS A 183 20.64 14.80 -2.61
CA LYS A 183 19.93 16.08 -2.78
C LYS A 183 18.43 15.91 -2.93
N SER A 184 17.98 14.94 -3.71
CA SER A 184 16.56 14.65 -3.95
C SER A 184 15.82 14.29 -2.64
N TRP A 185 16.45 13.50 -1.78
CA TRP A 185 15.89 13.14 -0.47
C TRP A 185 15.79 14.34 0.48
N ILE A 186 16.82 15.17 0.54
CA ILE A 186 16.83 16.36 1.41
C ILE A 186 15.76 17.37 0.93
N GLN A 187 15.64 17.59 -0.38
CA GLN A 187 14.60 18.46 -0.94
C GLN A 187 13.20 17.91 -0.69
N PHE A 188 13.03 16.60 -0.86
CA PHE A 188 11.77 15.95 -0.53
C PHE A 188 11.40 16.13 0.95
N LEU A 189 12.34 15.91 1.87
CA LEU A 189 12.13 16.14 3.31
C LEU A 189 11.66 17.57 3.59
N ARG A 190 12.31 18.57 2.98
CA ARG A 190 11.96 19.99 3.17
C ARG A 190 10.53 20.31 2.77
N MET A 191 10.06 19.75 1.68
CA MET A 191 8.74 20.02 1.14
C MET A 191 7.66 19.16 1.79
N PHE A 192 7.93 17.87 1.93
CA PHE A 192 6.95 16.88 2.38
C PHE A 192 6.72 16.91 3.89
N LEU A 193 7.79 16.79 4.68
CA LEU A 193 7.64 16.47 6.11
C LEU A 193 6.91 17.55 6.92
N PRO A 194 7.19 18.87 6.75
CA PRO A 194 6.42 19.89 7.44
C PRO A 194 4.95 19.92 7.07
N GLN A 195 4.63 19.63 5.80
CA GLN A 195 3.25 19.59 5.33
C GLN A 195 2.53 18.36 5.86
N TYR A 196 3.15 17.18 5.79
CA TYR A 196 2.60 15.93 6.29
C TYR A 196 2.29 15.99 7.78
N LEU A 197 3.23 16.50 8.59
CA LEU A 197 3.05 16.64 10.05
C LEU A 197 1.93 17.62 10.41
N ARG A 198 1.66 18.62 9.59
CA ARG A 198 0.60 19.60 9.82
C ARG A 198 -0.76 19.13 9.32
N GLU A 199 -0.81 18.46 8.17
CA GLU A 199 -2.06 18.20 7.41
C GLU A 199 -2.46 16.72 7.38
N GLY A 200 -1.52 15.80 7.59
CA GLY A 200 -1.76 14.37 7.60
C GLY A 200 -2.55 13.91 8.82
N THR A 201 -3.37 12.89 8.65
CA THR A 201 -3.95 12.15 9.77
C THR A 201 -2.94 11.10 10.19
N HIS A 202 -2.20 11.34 11.28
CA HIS A 202 -1.14 10.44 11.76
C HIS A 202 -1.10 10.38 13.29
N PRO A 203 -0.49 9.34 13.91
CA PRO A 203 -0.44 9.21 15.36
C PRO A 203 0.66 10.06 16.03
N TYR A 204 1.48 10.80 15.27
CA TYR A 204 2.69 11.50 15.73
C TYR A 204 2.41 12.95 16.14
N HIS A 205 1.60 13.13 17.18
CA HIS A 205 1.28 14.47 17.74
C HIS A 205 1.76 14.65 19.19
N GLY A 206 2.46 13.66 19.75
CA GLY A 206 2.94 13.71 21.13
C GLY A 206 4.22 14.51 21.26
N ALA A 207 4.48 15.03 22.47
CA ALA A 207 5.71 15.76 22.78
C ALA A 207 7.02 14.95 22.54
N HIS A 208 6.89 13.60 22.54
CA HIS A 208 8.02 12.69 22.27
C HIS A 208 8.22 12.38 20.79
N ASP A 209 7.30 12.79 19.94
CA ASP A 209 7.30 12.51 18.50
C ASP A 209 7.94 13.65 17.67
N GLU A 210 8.59 14.59 18.33
CA GLU A 210 9.27 15.71 17.69
C GLU A 210 10.35 15.23 16.72
N VAL A 211 10.32 15.78 15.51
CA VAL A 211 11.37 15.57 14.51
C VAL A 211 12.47 16.59 14.71
N VAL A 212 13.68 16.12 15.02
CA VAL A 212 14.86 16.95 15.20
C VAL A 212 15.83 16.71 14.05
N THR A 213 16.16 17.76 13.33
CA THR A 213 17.12 17.73 12.22
C THR A 213 18.40 18.48 12.57
N ARG A 214 19.54 17.90 12.22
CA ARG A 214 20.88 18.48 12.42
C ARG A 214 21.65 18.50 11.11
N GLN A 215 22.32 19.61 10.88
CA GLN A 215 23.20 19.83 9.75
C GLN A 215 24.40 20.66 10.22
N ASP A 216 25.63 20.27 9.84
CA ASP A 216 26.86 20.95 10.26
C ASP A 216 26.94 21.20 11.79
N SER A 217 26.58 20.19 12.59
CA SER A 217 26.53 20.22 14.07
C SER A 217 25.51 21.19 14.67
N ARG A 218 24.61 21.77 13.86
CA ARG A 218 23.55 22.68 14.33
C ARG A 218 22.19 22.04 14.17
N ILE A 219 21.26 22.38 15.03
CA ILE A 219 19.83 22.09 14.84
C ILE A 219 19.31 23.09 13.81
N VAL A 220 18.71 22.57 12.75
CA VAL A 220 18.17 23.35 11.63
C VAL A 220 16.73 22.91 11.41
N PRO A 221 15.76 23.83 11.29
CA PRO A 221 14.38 23.46 10.94
C PRO A 221 14.31 22.68 9.64
N VAL A 222 13.41 21.69 9.53
CA VAL A 222 13.30 20.82 8.34
C VAL A 222 13.15 21.63 7.05
N GLY A 223 12.35 22.69 7.05
CA GLY A 223 12.13 23.57 5.88
C GLY A 223 13.37 24.38 5.45
N GLU A 224 14.43 24.45 6.28
CA GLU A 224 15.62 25.26 6.03
C GLU A 224 16.86 24.40 5.70
N LEU A 225 16.72 23.09 5.59
CA LEU A 225 17.83 22.18 5.32
C LEU A 225 18.55 22.51 4.01
N ALA A 226 19.87 22.61 4.06
CA ALA A 226 20.69 22.81 2.85
C ALA A 226 20.88 21.48 2.10
N THR A 227 20.79 21.50 0.77
CA THR A 227 20.89 20.28 -0.04
C THR A 227 22.33 19.83 -0.36
N GLY A 228 23.31 20.60 0.06
CA GLY A 228 24.74 20.33 -0.20
C GLY A 228 25.46 19.53 0.87
N THR A 229 24.87 19.34 2.03
CA THR A 229 25.45 18.65 3.20
C THR A 229 24.51 17.59 3.73
N ALA A 230 25.07 16.53 4.30
CA ALA A 230 24.26 15.46 4.90
C ALA A 230 23.43 15.98 6.09
N VAL A 231 22.24 15.41 6.23
CA VAL A 231 21.28 15.73 7.30
C VAL A 231 21.13 14.52 8.19
N PHE A 232 21.21 14.73 9.49
CA PHE A 232 20.85 13.75 10.52
C PHE A 232 19.44 14.08 11.04
N VAL A 233 18.54 13.14 10.90
CA VAL A 233 17.17 13.26 11.37
C VAL A 233 16.96 12.30 12.53
N SER A 234 16.53 12.81 13.69
CA SER A 234 16.09 12.02 14.83
C SER A 234 14.57 12.12 14.94
N ALA A 235 13.87 10.99 14.79
CA ALA A 235 12.42 10.93 14.78
C ALA A 235 11.94 9.54 15.20
N PRO A 236 10.63 9.35 15.46
CA PRO A 236 10.01 8.04 15.55
C PRO A 236 10.22 7.20 14.28
N VAL A 237 10.38 5.88 14.46
CA VAL A 237 10.54 4.93 13.34
C VAL A 237 9.42 5.04 12.33
N GLY A 238 8.18 5.25 12.80
CA GLY A 238 7.03 5.44 11.91
C GLY A 238 7.16 6.64 10.97
N ILE A 239 7.76 7.76 11.43
CA ILE A 239 8.03 8.93 10.56
C ILE A 239 9.02 8.55 9.45
N PHE A 240 10.07 7.78 9.75
CA PHE A 240 11.00 7.33 8.70
C PHE A 240 10.31 6.41 7.68
N ARG A 241 9.39 5.59 8.15
CA ARG A 241 8.59 4.75 7.28
C ARG A 241 7.71 5.58 6.33
N GLU A 242 7.07 6.62 6.86
CA GLU A 242 6.28 7.57 6.05
C GLU A 242 7.16 8.28 5.01
N VAL A 243 8.29 8.84 5.44
CA VAL A 243 9.22 9.52 4.51
C VAL A 243 9.66 8.59 3.38
N GLN A 244 10.08 7.36 3.71
CA GLN A 244 10.54 6.42 2.68
C GLN A 244 9.42 6.06 1.69
N ARG A 245 8.25 5.79 2.21
CA ARG A 245 7.14 5.39 1.37
C ARG A 245 6.65 6.51 0.47
N HIS A 246 6.45 7.68 1.05
CA HIS A 246 6.02 8.85 0.29
C HIS A 246 7.05 9.27 -0.76
N TYR A 247 8.35 9.14 -0.47
CA TYR A 247 9.38 9.38 -1.48
C TYR A 247 9.24 8.42 -2.67
N ILE A 248 9.00 7.14 -2.41
CA ILE A 248 8.80 6.13 -3.45
C ILE A 248 7.54 6.42 -4.27
N THR A 249 6.39 6.69 -3.63
CA THR A 249 5.14 6.99 -4.35
C THR A 249 5.23 8.29 -5.14
N PHE A 250 5.91 9.30 -4.60
CA PHE A 250 6.18 10.53 -5.31
C PHE A 250 7.06 10.32 -6.54
N ARG A 251 8.14 9.56 -6.38
CA ARG A 251 9.05 9.19 -7.48
C ARG A 251 8.30 8.48 -8.60
N ASP A 252 7.45 7.50 -8.27
CA ASP A 252 6.61 6.78 -9.22
C ASP A 252 5.62 7.72 -9.93
N HIS A 253 5.03 8.64 -9.19
CA HIS A 253 4.11 9.63 -9.74
C HIS A 253 4.79 10.54 -10.77
N VAL A 254 5.98 11.06 -10.45
CA VAL A 254 6.74 11.91 -11.36
C VAL A 254 7.24 11.14 -12.58
N TRP A 255 7.61 9.87 -12.43
CA TRP A 255 7.94 9.02 -13.59
C TRP A 255 6.75 8.89 -14.55
N ARG A 256 5.57 8.58 -14.01
CA ARG A 256 4.35 8.37 -14.80
C ARG A 256 3.89 9.63 -15.52
N SER A 257 4.14 10.81 -14.95
CA SER A 257 3.88 12.08 -15.63
C SER A 257 4.79 12.32 -16.83
N GLY A 258 5.91 11.60 -16.94
CA GLY A 258 6.92 11.83 -17.97
C GLY A 258 7.76 13.09 -17.78
N ALA A 259 7.54 13.83 -16.69
CA ALA A 259 8.16 15.13 -16.45
C ALA A 259 9.68 15.08 -16.32
N LEU A 260 10.28 13.94 -16.03
CA LEU A 260 11.74 13.80 -15.92
C LEU A 260 12.49 13.67 -17.27
N GLY A 261 11.78 13.69 -18.40
CA GLY A 261 12.38 13.49 -19.73
C GLY A 261 12.53 12.03 -20.13
N PHE A 262 12.15 11.11 -19.26
CA PHE A 262 12.10 9.68 -19.51
C PHE A 262 11.06 9.02 -18.63
N VAL A 263 10.52 7.90 -19.09
CA VAL A 263 9.52 7.13 -18.35
C VAL A 263 9.87 5.65 -18.39
N PRO A 264 9.93 4.95 -17.26
CA PRO A 264 10.13 3.51 -17.27
C PRO A 264 8.89 2.80 -17.83
N PHE A 265 9.07 1.63 -18.44
CA PHE A 265 7.96 0.74 -18.75
C PHE A 265 7.35 0.24 -17.44
N LEU A 266 6.07 0.43 -17.29
CA LEU A 266 5.31 0.07 -16.09
C LEU A 266 4.33 -1.09 -16.35
N ASP A 267 4.65 -1.96 -17.28
CA ASP A 267 3.90 -3.16 -17.59
C ASP A 267 4.25 -4.26 -16.58
N GLY A 268 3.86 -4.21 -15.40
CA GLY A 268 3.98 -5.25 -14.37
C GLY A 268 5.29 -6.06 -14.26
N GLN A 269 5.93 -6.36 -15.37
CA GLN A 269 7.17 -7.12 -15.40
C GLN A 269 8.41 -6.25 -15.19
N MET A 270 8.35 -5.02 -15.61
CA MET A 270 9.52 -4.18 -15.69
C MET A 270 9.87 -3.44 -14.41
N ALA A 271 8.88 -2.88 -13.76
CA ALA A 271 9.12 -2.13 -12.53
C ALA A 271 9.57 -3.06 -11.40
N ALA A 272 9.23 -4.33 -11.51
CA ALA A 272 9.40 -5.16 -10.37
C ALA A 272 10.77 -5.78 -10.28
N ASP A 273 11.22 -6.62 -11.19
CA ASP A 273 12.30 -7.50 -10.77
C ASP A 273 13.09 -8.13 -11.92
N TRP A 274 13.16 -7.47 -13.08
CA TRP A 274 14.01 -8.00 -14.12
C TRP A 274 15.48 -7.88 -13.72
N ILE A 275 16.11 -9.01 -13.48
CA ILE A 275 17.51 -9.11 -13.08
C ILE A 275 18.25 -9.83 -14.22
N ASP A 276 19.32 -9.21 -14.74
CA ASP A 276 20.21 -9.89 -15.64
C ASP A 276 20.86 -11.09 -14.90
N ALA A 277 20.56 -12.29 -15.35
CA ALA A 277 21.03 -13.52 -14.72
C ALA A 277 22.56 -13.66 -14.74
N ARG A 278 23.24 -13.00 -15.69
CA ARG A 278 24.71 -13.07 -15.81
C ARG A 278 25.41 -12.17 -14.81
N THR A 279 24.87 -10.97 -14.58
CA THR A 279 25.50 -9.95 -13.75
C THR A 279 24.86 -9.82 -12.37
N GLY A 280 23.66 -10.33 -12.19
CA GLY A 280 22.86 -10.11 -10.99
C GLY A 280 22.36 -8.68 -10.84
N HIS A 281 22.57 -7.83 -11.82
CA HIS A 281 22.15 -6.44 -11.83
C HIS A 281 20.74 -6.30 -12.36
N LYS A 282 19.97 -5.41 -11.76
CA LYS A 282 18.67 -5.03 -12.27
C LYS A 282 18.84 -4.14 -13.49
N ARG A 283 18.05 -4.44 -14.52
CA ARG A 283 17.98 -3.58 -15.71
C ARG A 283 16.61 -2.94 -15.79
N VAL A 284 16.55 -1.73 -16.32
CA VAL A 284 15.33 -0.94 -16.46
C VAL A 284 15.11 -0.61 -17.93
N HIS A 285 13.90 -0.88 -18.42
CA HIS A 285 13.45 -0.44 -19.73
C HIS A 285 12.78 0.93 -19.60
N TYR A 286 13.09 1.86 -20.51
CA TYR A 286 12.52 3.19 -20.49
C TYR A 286 12.35 3.78 -21.89
N ARG A 287 11.48 4.77 -22.00
CA ARG A 287 11.31 5.64 -23.17
C ARG A 287 11.69 7.06 -22.82
N LEU A 288 12.10 7.83 -23.82
CA LEU A 288 12.31 9.27 -23.67
C LEU A 288 10.97 10.01 -23.82
N THR A 289 10.87 11.14 -23.14
CA THR A 289 9.77 12.10 -23.28
C THR A 289 10.35 13.47 -23.64
N ASP A 290 9.50 14.42 -23.99
CA ASP A 290 9.92 15.76 -24.39
C ASP A 290 10.33 16.65 -23.21
N ALA A 291 10.03 16.28 -21.98
CA ALA A 291 10.47 17.01 -20.79
C ALA A 291 11.97 16.85 -20.54
N GLU A 292 12.63 17.91 -20.07
CA GLU A 292 14.09 17.96 -19.95
C GLU A 292 14.56 18.45 -18.58
N TRP A 293 14.36 17.66 -17.55
CA TRP A 293 14.86 17.94 -16.19
C TRP A 293 16.21 17.29 -15.87
N LEU A 294 16.62 16.32 -16.68
CA LEU A 294 17.91 15.70 -16.55
C LEU A 294 18.96 16.55 -17.27
N PRO A 295 20.10 16.91 -16.66
CA PRO A 295 21.18 17.62 -17.33
C PRO A 295 21.65 16.88 -18.58
N GLU A 296 21.94 17.61 -19.64
CA GLU A 296 22.31 17.03 -20.93
C GLU A 296 23.53 16.08 -20.86
N SER A 297 24.50 16.35 -19.98
CA SER A 297 25.62 15.47 -19.73
C SER A 297 25.18 14.12 -19.14
N GLN A 298 24.25 14.13 -18.23
CA GLN A 298 23.70 12.92 -17.59
C GLN A 298 22.81 12.14 -18.56
N LYS A 299 22.00 12.84 -19.36
CA LYS A 299 21.19 12.24 -20.43
C LYS A 299 22.08 11.51 -21.44
N ARG A 300 23.15 12.16 -21.90
CA ARG A 300 24.12 11.53 -22.82
C ARG A 300 24.81 10.33 -22.19
N MET A 301 25.21 10.41 -20.92
CA MET A 301 25.83 9.27 -20.22
C MET A 301 24.83 8.10 -20.11
N MET A 302 23.60 8.37 -19.69
CA MET A 302 22.58 7.33 -19.59
C MET A 302 22.33 6.65 -20.94
N LEU A 303 22.20 7.42 -22.02
CA LEU A 303 22.01 6.89 -23.38
C LEU A 303 23.20 6.10 -23.87
N ALA A 304 24.42 6.56 -23.60
CA ALA A 304 25.66 5.87 -24.01
C ALA A 304 25.83 4.51 -23.29
N LEU A 305 25.27 4.36 -22.10
CA LEU A 305 25.29 3.12 -21.31
C LEU A 305 24.06 2.24 -21.52
N SER A 306 23.13 2.69 -22.37
CA SER A 306 21.88 1.98 -22.66
C SER A 306 21.97 1.18 -23.94
N GLU A 307 21.33 0.04 -23.97
CA GLU A 307 21.06 -0.74 -25.17
C GLU A 307 19.69 -0.30 -25.73
N ARG A 308 19.64 -0.09 -27.05
CA ARG A 308 18.38 0.28 -27.71
C ARG A 308 17.65 -0.95 -28.24
N TYR A 309 16.36 -1.03 -27.96
CA TYR A 309 15.45 -2.06 -28.45
C TYR A 309 14.23 -1.41 -29.10
N GLY A 310 14.21 -1.28 -30.40
CA GLY A 310 13.10 -0.66 -31.12
C GLY A 310 12.84 0.77 -30.65
N ASP A 311 11.73 0.97 -29.94
CA ASP A 311 11.24 2.25 -29.44
C ASP A 311 11.63 2.55 -27.98
N HIS A 312 12.40 1.68 -27.34
CA HIS A 312 12.81 1.84 -25.96
C HIS A 312 14.31 1.56 -25.75
N PHE A 313 14.76 1.92 -24.57
CA PHE A 313 16.13 1.73 -24.11
C PHE A 313 16.16 0.84 -22.88
N THR A 314 17.26 0.14 -22.69
CA THR A 314 17.51 -0.66 -21.49
C THR A 314 18.85 -0.27 -20.88
N VAL A 315 18.86 -0.02 -19.59
CA VAL A 315 20.07 0.39 -18.86
C VAL A 315 20.18 -0.34 -17.53
N ASP A 316 21.37 -0.37 -16.94
CA ASP A 316 21.55 -0.84 -15.57
C ASP A 316 20.70 -0.04 -14.58
N GLY A 317 20.09 -0.74 -13.63
CA GLY A 317 19.15 -0.13 -12.68
C GLY A 317 19.78 0.90 -11.75
N ASP A 318 21.07 0.76 -11.42
CA ASP A 318 21.75 1.71 -10.55
C ASP A 318 22.04 3.03 -11.30
N ILE A 319 22.37 2.94 -12.60
CA ILE A 319 22.51 4.11 -13.47
C ILE A 319 21.17 4.81 -13.66
N PHE A 320 20.12 4.04 -13.90
CA PHE A 320 18.77 4.59 -14.02
C PHE A 320 18.34 5.33 -12.75
N ASP A 321 18.60 4.76 -11.59
CA ASP A 321 18.28 5.36 -10.30
C ASP A 321 19.08 6.64 -10.05
N GLU A 322 20.36 6.68 -10.37
CA GLU A 322 21.21 7.87 -10.23
C GLU A 322 20.71 9.02 -11.12
N CYS A 323 20.45 8.73 -12.40
CA CYS A 323 19.89 9.71 -13.32
C CYS A 323 18.53 10.22 -12.85
N THR A 324 17.69 9.33 -12.33
CA THR A 324 16.40 9.69 -11.72
C THR A 324 16.58 10.64 -10.54
N ASP A 325 17.48 10.34 -9.61
CA ASP A 325 17.69 11.17 -8.41
C ASP A 325 18.23 12.56 -8.76
N ILE A 326 19.08 12.66 -9.79
CA ILE A 326 19.55 13.96 -10.33
C ILE A 326 18.38 14.76 -10.93
N ALA A 327 17.60 14.15 -11.82
CA ALA A 327 16.46 14.79 -12.45
C ALA A 327 15.39 15.20 -11.40
N LEU A 328 15.10 14.31 -10.45
CA LEU A 328 14.14 14.55 -9.38
C LEU A 328 14.59 15.69 -8.45
N SER A 329 15.89 15.79 -8.18
CA SER A 329 16.45 16.92 -7.42
C SER A 329 16.18 18.26 -8.13
N GLN A 330 16.33 18.33 -9.44
CA GLN A 330 16.03 19.55 -10.21
C GLN A 330 14.53 19.84 -10.26
N PHE A 331 13.72 18.80 -10.45
CA PHE A 331 12.26 18.90 -10.41
C PHE A 331 11.79 19.49 -9.07
N LEU A 332 12.22 18.92 -7.95
CA LEU A 332 11.83 19.38 -6.60
C LEU A 332 12.29 20.81 -6.33
N ALA A 333 13.52 21.18 -6.73
CA ALA A 333 14.01 22.54 -6.60
C ALA A 333 13.17 23.53 -7.42
N THR A 334 12.65 23.12 -8.56
CA THR A 334 11.77 23.95 -9.40
C THR A 334 10.38 24.05 -8.79
N ALA A 335 9.81 22.95 -8.31
CA ALA A 335 8.53 22.94 -7.62
C ALA A 335 8.55 23.80 -6.34
N GLU A 336 9.63 23.74 -5.56
CA GLU A 336 9.82 24.54 -4.35
C GLU A 336 9.82 26.05 -4.62
N ARG A 337 10.42 26.47 -5.74
CA ARG A 337 10.41 27.88 -6.18
C ARG A 337 9.10 28.33 -6.83
N GLY A 338 8.08 27.48 -6.87
CA GLY A 338 6.80 27.78 -7.47
C GLY A 338 6.77 27.63 -9.00
N GLY A 339 7.72 26.89 -9.58
CA GLY A 339 7.79 26.64 -11.03
C GLY A 339 6.60 25.83 -11.54
N GLY A 340 5.75 26.46 -12.30
CA GLY A 340 4.55 26.03 -13.06
C GLY A 340 4.19 24.54 -12.96
N GLU A 341 4.58 23.77 -13.96
CA GLU A 341 4.21 22.34 -14.07
C GLU A 341 4.76 21.48 -12.93
N CYS A 342 6.01 21.68 -12.50
CA CYS A 342 6.58 20.91 -11.39
C CYS A 342 5.81 21.13 -10.09
N ARG A 343 5.37 22.35 -9.86
CA ARG A 343 4.56 22.71 -8.69
C ARG A 343 3.17 22.07 -8.78
N ALA A 344 2.53 22.09 -9.93
CA ALA A 344 1.23 21.48 -10.15
C ALA A 344 1.27 19.95 -9.93
N ILE A 345 2.29 19.28 -10.46
CA ILE A 345 2.49 17.82 -10.25
C ILE A 345 2.71 17.51 -8.75
N TRP A 346 3.52 18.33 -8.06
CA TRP A 346 3.71 18.17 -6.62
C TRP A 346 2.40 18.32 -5.83
N GLU A 347 1.62 19.35 -6.12
CA GLU A 347 0.35 19.62 -5.43
C GLU A 347 -0.68 18.54 -5.71
N HIS A 348 -0.76 18.07 -6.96
CA HIS A 348 -1.63 16.96 -7.33
C HIS A 348 -1.26 15.68 -6.55
N TRP A 349 0.01 15.32 -6.51
CA TRP A 349 0.47 14.16 -5.73
C TRP A 349 0.20 14.34 -4.23
N THR A 350 0.51 15.51 -3.66
CA THR A 350 0.29 15.79 -2.23
C THR A 350 -1.18 15.69 -1.86
N THR A 351 -2.08 16.17 -2.72
CA THR A 351 -3.53 16.11 -2.47
C THR A 351 -4.03 14.66 -2.47
N ARG A 352 -3.46 13.83 -3.31
CA ARG A 352 -3.92 12.45 -3.53
C ARG A 352 -3.25 11.43 -2.60
N GLU A 353 -1.94 11.47 -2.49
CA GLU A 353 -1.13 10.45 -1.80
C GLU A 353 -0.39 11.01 -0.58
N GLY A 354 0.08 12.27 -0.69
CA GLY A 354 0.99 12.85 0.29
C GLY A 354 0.37 13.13 1.67
N ARG A 355 -0.92 12.88 1.85
CA ARG A 355 -1.64 12.99 3.13
C ARG A 355 -2.01 11.64 3.73
N GLU A 356 -1.76 10.57 3.02
CA GLU A 356 -2.02 9.22 3.51
C GLU A 356 -1.05 8.85 4.63
N THR A 357 -1.50 8.01 5.53
CA THR A 357 -0.67 7.48 6.61
C THR A 357 -0.59 5.98 6.48
N TYR A 358 0.60 5.51 6.29
CA TYR A 358 0.91 4.10 6.12
C TYR A 358 1.43 3.45 7.42
N ALA A 359 2.14 4.19 8.25
CA ALA A 359 2.70 3.72 9.51
C ALA A 359 1.79 4.10 10.69
N TYR A 360 0.54 3.62 10.68
CA TYR A 360 -0.44 3.84 11.76
C TYR A 360 -0.46 2.70 12.79
N MET A 361 -0.08 1.48 12.41
CA MET A 361 0.04 0.31 13.28
C MET A 361 1.25 -0.53 12.89
N THR A 362 1.80 -1.28 13.86
CA THR A 362 2.69 -2.41 13.57
C THR A 362 1.86 -3.61 13.11
N LEU A 363 2.48 -4.57 12.43
CA LEU A 363 1.80 -5.82 12.09
C LEU A 363 1.24 -6.52 13.33
N ASP A 364 2.05 -6.59 14.39
CA ASP A 364 1.69 -7.12 15.70
C ASP A 364 0.40 -6.46 16.25
N ALA A 365 0.38 -5.13 16.30
CA ALA A 365 -0.77 -4.39 16.78
C ALA A 365 -2.01 -4.56 15.88
N LEU A 366 -1.82 -4.65 14.57
CA LEU A 366 -2.89 -4.85 13.60
C LEU A 366 -3.56 -6.22 13.79
N LEU A 367 -2.77 -7.30 13.88
CA LEU A 367 -3.29 -8.65 14.09
C LEU A 367 -4.12 -8.73 15.37
N ALA A 368 -3.62 -8.14 16.46
CA ALA A 368 -4.35 -8.06 17.71
C ALA A 368 -5.62 -7.20 17.62
N ALA A 369 -5.58 -6.08 16.89
CA ALA A 369 -6.73 -5.21 16.71
C ALA A 369 -7.90 -5.91 16.00
N PHE A 370 -7.62 -6.74 15.00
CA PHE A 370 -8.66 -7.54 14.35
C PHE A 370 -9.34 -8.51 15.32
N ALA A 371 -8.58 -9.23 16.11
CA ALA A 371 -9.14 -10.16 17.11
C ALA A 371 -9.95 -9.40 18.18
N VAL A 372 -9.37 -8.36 18.78
CA VAL A 372 -10.00 -7.61 19.89
C VAL A 372 -11.24 -6.88 19.40
N SER A 373 -11.15 -6.10 18.32
CA SER A 373 -12.30 -5.30 17.86
C SER A 373 -13.42 -6.15 17.28
N SER A 374 -13.11 -7.34 16.74
CA SER A 374 -14.15 -8.22 16.22
C SER A 374 -14.99 -8.89 17.31
N THR A 375 -14.43 -9.12 18.50
CA THR A 375 -15.19 -9.67 19.64
C THR A 375 -16.14 -8.66 20.27
N GLU A 376 -15.86 -7.36 20.08
CA GLU A 376 -16.74 -6.26 20.56
C GLU A 376 -18.02 -6.11 19.72
N ALA A 377 -18.09 -6.76 18.55
CA ALA A 377 -19.26 -6.67 17.69
C ALA A 377 -20.45 -7.43 18.31
N SER A 378 -21.62 -6.77 18.37
CA SER A 378 -22.85 -7.40 18.83
C SER A 378 -23.39 -8.34 17.76
N ARG A 379 -23.32 -9.66 17.99
CA ARG A 379 -23.71 -10.70 17.02
C ARG A 379 -24.31 -11.91 17.74
N PRO A 380 -25.33 -12.56 17.12
CA PRO A 380 -25.90 -13.80 17.68
C PRO A 380 -24.86 -14.94 17.67
N ASP A 381 -24.00 -15.04 16.67
CA ASP A 381 -23.11 -16.19 16.44
C ASP A 381 -21.74 -16.04 17.10
N ARG A 382 -21.47 -15.02 17.85
CA ARG A 382 -20.22 -14.77 18.59
C ARG A 382 -19.00 -15.38 17.90
N THR A 383 -18.46 -14.69 16.92
CA THR A 383 -17.23 -15.09 16.19
C THR A 383 -16.13 -14.07 16.42
N VAL A 384 -14.89 -14.44 16.13
CA VAL A 384 -13.72 -13.57 16.18
C VAL A 384 -12.93 -13.71 14.89
N LEU A 385 -12.40 -12.59 14.40
CA LEU A 385 -11.49 -12.60 13.25
C LEU A 385 -10.09 -12.97 13.71
N MET A 386 -9.70 -14.20 13.41
CA MET A 386 -8.37 -14.72 13.76
C MET A 386 -7.49 -14.83 12.52
N PRO A 387 -6.25 -14.32 12.56
CA PRO A 387 -5.29 -14.53 11.47
C PRO A 387 -4.89 -15.99 11.41
N VAL A 388 -5.18 -16.65 10.29
CA VAL A 388 -4.84 -18.05 10.04
C VAL A 388 -3.67 -18.24 9.09
N GLN A 389 -3.29 -17.17 8.37
CA GLN A 389 -2.10 -17.13 7.53
C GLN A 389 -1.57 -15.70 7.50
N VAL A 390 -0.27 -15.54 7.75
CA VAL A 390 0.45 -14.28 7.62
C VAL A 390 1.65 -14.50 6.73
N SER A 391 1.81 -13.65 5.72
CA SER A 391 2.96 -13.68 4.82
C SER A 391 3.32 -12.27 4.39
N ASP A 392 4.55 -12.09 3.94
CA ASP A 392 5.08 -10.84 3.43
C ASP A 392 5.51 -11.04 1.98
N VAL A 393 4.92 -10.29 1.07
CA VAL A 393 5.22 -10.35 -0.37
C VAL A 393 6.64 -9.89 -0.67
N THR A 394 7.14 -8.97 0.14
CA THR A 394 8.47 -8.38 -0.05
C THR A 394 9.57 -9.10 0.72
N GLN A 395 9.35 -10.34 1.17
CA GLN A 395 10.39 -11.20 1.78
C GLN A 395 11.67 -11.30 0.91
N ARG A 396 11.52 -10.98 -0.36
CA ARG A 396 12.66 -10.92 -1.26
C ARG A 396 13.36 -9.58 -1.07
N ASP A 397 14.46 -9.58 -0.36
CA ASP A 397 15.43 -8.45 -0.33
C ASP A 397 15.85 -7.94 -1.71
N ARG A 398 15.36 -8.56 -2.76
CA ARG A 398 15.64 -8.30 -4.17
C ARG A 398 14.62 -7.39 -4.84
N GLY A 399 13.51 -7.02 -4.19
CA GLY A 399 12.53 -6.09 -4.74
C GLY A 399 13.18 -4.75 -5.10
N TYR A 400 12.73 -4.13 -6.19
CA TYR A 400 13.32 -2.91 -6.74
C TYR A 400 13.48 -1.81 -5.68
N TYR A 401 12.43 -1.52 -4.93
CA TYR A 401 12.45 -0.45 -3.95
C TYR A 401 13.35 -0.75 -2.76
N ASN A 402 13.38 -1.97 -2.27
CA ASN A 402 14.28 -2.36 -1.19
C ASN A 402 15.75 -2.28 -1.62
N ARG A 403 16.07 -2.62 -2.88
CA ARG A 403 17.40 -2.44 -3.43
C ARG A 403 17.77 -0.97 -3.55
N TYR A 404 16.87 -0.15 -4.11
CA TYR A 404 17.04 1.29 -4.21
C TYR A 404 17.26 1.93 -2.84
N LEU A 405 16.40 1.63 -1.86
CA LEU A 405 16.50 2.17 -0.50
C LEU A 405 17.81 1.81 0.18
N ARG A 406 18.30 0.57 0.04
CA ARG A 406 19.62 0.16 0.58
C ARG A 406 20.79 0.93 -0.03
N ARG A 407 20.67 1.38 -1.26
CA ARG A 407 21.67 2.23 -1.91
C ARG A 407 21.55 3.69 -1.47
N ALA A 408 20.34 4.19 -1.37
CA ALA A 408 20.07 5.60 -1.10
C ALA A 408 20.22 5.99 0.39
N LEU A 409 20.00 5.06 1.30
CA LEU A 409 19.97 5.30 2.74
C LEU A 409 20.91 4.33 3.48
N PRO A 410 21.62 4.79 4.54
CA PRO A 410 22.50 3.92 5.33
C PRO A 410 21.74 2.82 6.09
N ASN A 411 20.58 3.14 6.65
CA ASN A 411 19.76 2.23 7.44
C ASN A 411 18.28 2.29 6.99
N PRO A 412 17.96 1.82 5.78
CA PRO A 412 16.61 1.88 5.28
C PRO A 412 15.69 0.95 6.06
N LEU A 413 14.46 1.38 6.28
CA LEU A 413 13.41 0.49 6.70
C LEU A 413 12.97 -0.35 5.48
N ARG A 414 12.71 -1.61 5.73
CA ARG A 414 12.25 -2.51 4.67
C ARG A 414 10.87 -2.07 4.16
N ASP A 415 10.71 -2.02 2.85
CA ASP A 415 9.39 -1.82 2.24
C ASP A 415 8.65 -3.15 2.27
N ALA A 416 7.75 -3.31 3.23
CA ALA A 416 7.01 -4.54 3.47
C ALA A 416 5.57 -4.44 3.00
N LYS A 417 5.05 -5.52 2.44
CA LYS A 417 3.64 -5.70 2.06
C LYS A 417 3.11 -6.93 2.73
N GLN A 418 2.09 -6.76 3.55
CA GLN A 418 1.52 -7.84 4.34
C GLN A 418 0.34 -8.48 3.61
N LEU A 419 0.35 -9.80 3.59
CA LEU A 419 -0.77 -10.63 3.17
C LEU A 419 -1.27 -11.39 4.39
N VAL A 420 -2.48 -11.13 4.81
CA VAL A 420 -3.08 -11.82 5.96
C VAL A 420 -4.42 -12.42 5.56
N LEU A 421 -4.58 -13.69 5.81
CA LEU A 421 -5.86 -14.37 5.73
C LEU A 421 -6.42 -14.51 7.13
N PHE A 422 -7.56 -13.90 7.39
CA PHE A 422 -8.31 -14.06 8.62
C PHE A 422 -9.46 -15.02 8.41
N SER A 423 -9.79 -15.79 9.44
CA SER A 423 -11.02 -16.59 9.50
C SER A 423 -11.97 -16.01 10.55
N ASN A 424 -13.25 -15.98 10.23
CA ASN A 424 -14.32 -15.61 11.15
C ASN A 424 -14.70 -16.82 12.02
N VAL A 425 -13.90 -17.09 13.06
CA VAL A 425 -13.94 -18.31 13.86
C VAL A 425 -15.03 -18.19 14.92
N PRO A 426 -15.96 -19.16 15.04
CA PRO A 426 -16.89 -19.22 16.18
C PRO A 426 -16.11 -19.33 17.49
N LEU A 427 -16.48 -18.57 18.52
CA LEU A 427 -15.82 -18.64 19.84
C LEU A 427 -15.99 -20.02 20.51
N ALA A 428 -16.99 -20.78 20.13
CA ALA A 428 -17.17 -22.17 20.59
C ALA A 428 -16.21 -23.18 19.93
N ASP A 429 -15.50 -22.82 18.85
CA ASP A 429 -14.52 -23.70 18.17
C ASP A 429 -13.12 -23.51 18.76
N SER A 430 -12.90 -24.08 19.95
CA SER A 430 -11.63 -24.00 20.68
C SER A 430 -10.43 -24.58 19.90
N ASP A 431 -10.65 -25.60 19.08
CA ASP A 431 -9.59 -26.27 18.32
C ASP A 431 -9.08 -25.34 17.18
N THR A 432 -9.98 -24.68 16.46
CA THR A 432 -9.60 -23.72 15.42
C THR A 432 -8.99 -22.47 16.04
N LEU A 433 -9.51 -21.97 17.16
CA LEU A 433 -8.92 -20.87 17.90
C LEU A 433 -7.49 -21.18 18.37
N GLY A 434 -7.28 -22.36 18.95
CA GLY A 434 -5.95 -22.80 19.39
C GLY A 434 -4.95 -22.83 18.23
N ARG A 435 -5.30 -23.47 17.11
CA ARG A 435 -4.45 -23.48 15.91
C ARG A 435 -4.16 -22.09 15.36
N ALA A 436 -5.15 -21.19 15.35
CA ALA A 436 -4.97 -19.81 14.91
C ALA A 436 -4.00 -19.07 15.83
N MET A 437 -4.14 -19.18 17.14
CA MET A 437 -3.22 -18.59 18.12
C MET A 437 -1.79 -19.11 17.95
N ASP A 438 -1.61 -20.41 17.77
CA ASP A 438 -0.29 -21.01 17.52
C ASP A 438 0.35 -20.46 16.23
N SER A 439 -0.45 -20.26 15.18
CA SER A 439 0.04 -19.77 13.89
C SER A 439 0.60 -18.35 13.93
N VAL A 440 0.11 -17.52 14.86
CA VAL A 440 0.50 -16.11 14.96
C VAL A 440 1.58 -15.81 16.00
N GLN A 441 1.96 -16.78 16.83
CA GLN A 441 2.96 -16.58 17.89
C GLN A 441 4.26 -15.97 17.37
N ARG A 442 4.71 -16.36 16.19
CA ARG A 442 5.94 -15.83 15.57
C ARG A 442 5.82 -14.38 15.06
N TRP A 443 4.59 -13.85 14.94
CA TRP A 443 4.32 -12.52 14.42
C TRP A 443 3.89 -11.53 15.51
N CYS A 444 3.50 -12.04 16.68
CA CYS A 444 2.93 -11.26 17.75
C CYS A 444 3.81 -11.25 19.00
N SER A 445 3.91 -10.08 19.64
CA SER A 445 4.50 -9.92 20.94
C SER A 445 3.66 -10.62 22.02
N HIS A 446 4.27 -10.90 23.17
CA HIS A 446 3.54 -11.44 24.32
C HIS A 446 2.36 -10.54 24.74
N ALA A 447 2.51 -9.22 24.65
CA ALA A 447 1.46 -8.27 24.98
C ALA A 447 0.26 -8.39 24.03
N SER A 448 0.51 -8.50 22.73
CA SER A 448 -0.54 -8.68 21.72
C SER A 448 -1.22 -10.04 21.83
N LEU A 449 -0.46 -11.10 22.06
CA LEU A 449 -1.02 -12.44 22.31
C LEU A 449 -1.91 -12.44 23.56
N ALA A 450 -1.46 -11.82 24.66
CA ALA A 450 -2.27 -11.70 25.88
C ALA A 450 -3.58 -10.96 25.63
N ARG A 451 -3.59 -9.87 24.83
CA ARG A 451 -4.81 -9.15 24.44
C ARG A 451 -5.74 -10.04 23.60
N MET A 452 -5.21 -10.80 22.65
CA MET A 452 -5.99 -11.72 21.83
C MET A 452 -6.60 -12.85 22.68
N TYR A 453 -5.84 -13.44 23.61
CA TYR A 453 -6.36 -14.43 24.55
C TYR A 453 -7.45 -13.86 25.44
N ALA A 454 -7.26 -12.63 25.97
CA ALA A 454 -8.28 -11.97 26.77
C ALA A 454 -9.57 -11.73 25.97
N ALA A 455 -9.46 -11.32 24.69
CA ALA A 455 -10.60 -11.10 23.84
C ALA A 455 -11.37 -12.39 23.53
N VAL A 456 -10.66 -13.50 23.27
CA VAL A 456 -11.29 -14.81 23.02
C VAL A 456 -11.97 -15.34 24.27
N ASN A 457 -11.33 -15.23 25.46
CA ASN A 457 -11.85 -15.77 26.71
C ASN A 457 -12.94 -14.87 27.37
N SER A 458 -12.97 -13.56 27.07
CA SER A 458 -14.04 -12.68 27.55
C SER A 458 -15.41 -13.01 26.95
N GLY A 459 -15.42 -13.96 26.07
CA GLY A 459 -16.59 -14.50 25.41
C GLY A 459 -17.34 -15.56 26.21
N GLU A 460 -16.75 -16.07 27.28
CA GLU A 460 -17.41 -16.97 28.24
C GLU A 460 -18.21 -16.14 29.27
#